data_1f7c8337ca7555530e6e65d21311fd8c
#
_entry.id   1f7c8337ca7555530e6e65d21311fd8c
#
_cell.length_a   1.000
_cell.length_b   1.000
_cell.length_c   1.000
_cell.angle_alpha   90.00
_cell.angle_beta   90.00
_cell.angle_gamma   90.00
#
_symmetry.space_group_name_H-M   'P 1'
#
loop_
_entity.id
_entity.type
_entity.pdbx_description
1 polymer ?
#
loop_
_entity_poly.entity_id
_entity_poly.type
_entity_poly.pdbx_seq_one_letter_code
_entity_poly.pdbx_strand_id
1 'polypeptide(L)'
;MMTTTRASATPARGIRATTTKRSATVKTATMAPRGAGATARARGALARVDAANGEAKDPILLRAARGEDVERPPVWLMRQAGRYMAEFRAYSTKYGFRYRSETPEIAIELSMQPWRAFKPDGVIMFSDILTPLPALGIEFDVVKGKGPVVEPVRTMADVNAMKQLDDPDSQLPFVREILSTLRKEIDGQSTMLGFVGSPWTLAAYAMEGSSDRHLMTTKQIMTQDPETLHAFLSKLADALGVYVCHQIDSGAQVVQIFDSWAHHLSPQQFLEFSHPYNERIIAYVKERHPETPLIFHANGGVGKLHELKKSTADVIGLDWNTSMSEARAILGPDLSLIHI
;
A
#
# COMPACT_ATOMS: atom_id res chain seq x y z
N MET A 1 -70.82 13.18 5.98
CA MET A 1 -71.15 14.25 5.00
C MET A 1 -69.92 14.38 4.13
N MET A 2 -69.91 13.68 3.07
CA MET A 2 -69.94 14.00 1.63
C MET A 2 -69.57 15.44 1.28
N THR A 3 -68.50 15.63 0.52
CA THR A 3 -68.62 16.13 -0.85
C THR A 3 -67.30 15.95 -1.61
N THR A 4 -67.42 15.22 -2.68
CA THR A 4 -66.53 15.09 -3.81
C THR A 4 -66.58 16.33 -4.71
N THR A 5 -65.47 16.74 -5.30
CA THR A 5 -65.51 17.50 -6.57
C THR A 5 -64.37 17.09 -7.48
N ARG A 6 -64.76 16.63 -8.65
CA ARG A 6 -64.02 16.30 -9.86
C ARG A 6 -63.94 17.54 -10.75
N ALA A 7 -62.90 17.71 -11.48
CA ALA A 7 -62.79 18.27 -12.83
C ALA A 7 -61.34 18.68 -13.10
N SER A 8 -60.73 18.65 -14.24
CA SER A 8 -61.01 18.18 -15.60
C SER A 8 -59.67 18.32 -16.34
N ALA A 9 -59.36 17.38 -17.19
CA ALA A 9 -58.21 17.43 -18.10
C ALA A 9 -58.53 18.32 -19.31
N THR A 10 -57.56 18.99 -19.88
CA THR A 10 -57.50 19.37 -21.31
C THR A 10 -56.05 19.63 -21.76
N PRO A 11 -55.69 19.57 -23.08
CA PRO A 11 -54.55 18.78 -23.52
C PRO A 11 -53.40 19.61 -24.16
N ALA A 12 -52.35 18.88 -24.47
CA ALA A 12 -51.10 19.16 -25.15
C ALA A 12 -51.13 20.16 -26.31
N ARG A 13 -50.07 20.96 -26.39
CA ARG A 13 -49.52 21.48 -27.64
C ARG A 13 -48.08 21.08 -27.79
N GLY A 14 -47.77 20.32 -28.82
CA GLY A 14 -46.46 19.89 -29.21
C GLY A 14 -45.60 21.04 -29.73
N ILE A 15 -44.34 21.00 -29.39
CA ILE A 15 -43.27 21.78 -30.03
C ILE A 15 -42.31 20.76 -30.65
N ARG A 16 -42.23 20.79 -31.97
CA ARG A 16 -41.23 20.05 -32.77
C ARG A 16 -39.87 20.64 -32.49
N ALA A 17 -38.92 19.81 -32.01
CA ALA A 17 -37.50 20.12 -31.99
C ALA A 17 -36.88 19.56 -33.28
N THR A 18 -36.30 20.43 -34.05
CA THR A 18 -35.46 20.13 -35.22
C THR A 18 -34.08 19.65 -34.77
N THR A 19 -33.78 18.41 -35.08
CA THR A 19 -32.47 17.79 -34.92
C THR A 19 -31.49 18.31 -35.96
N THR A 20 -30.45 19.03 -35.53
CA THR A 20 -29.25 19.27 -36.34
C THR A 20 -28.14 18.33 -35.85
N LYS A 21 -27.88 17.29 -36.64
CA LYS A 21 -26.71 16.41 -36.47
C LYS A 21 -25.47 17.19 -36.88
N ARG A 22 -24.54 17.45 -35.93
CA ARG A 22 -23.15 17.71 -36.25
C ARG A 22 -22.34 16.46 -35.90
N SER A 23 -21.88 15.78 -36.92
CA SER A 23 -20.92 14.70 -36.90
C SER A 23 -19.55 15.32 -36.57
N ALA A 24 -18.99 14.97 -35.39
CA ALA A 24 -17.59 15.17 -35.07
C ALA A 24 -16.89 13.83 -35.18
N THR A 25 -16.09 13.66 -36.22
CA THR A 25 -15.24 12.49 -36.45
C THR A 25 -14.07 12.54 -35.46
N VAL A 26 -14.14 11.71 -34.44
CA VAL A 26 -13.00 11.44 -33.56
C VAL A 26 -12.10 10.44 -34.26
N LYS A 27 -10.90 10.88 -34.66
CA LYS A 27 -9.85 9.97 -35.14
C LYS A 27 -9.31 9.17 -33.95
N THR A 28 -9.69 7.93 -33.87
CA THR A 28 -9.07 6.92 -32.99
C THR A 28 -7.68 6.60 -33.52
N ALA A 29 -6.65 7.03 -32.80
CA ALA A 29 -5.30 6.53 -33.00
C ALA A 29 -5.22 5.12 -32.40
N THR A 30 -5.19 4.12 -33.27
CA THR A 30 -4.91 2.72 -32.93
C THR A 30 -3.44 2.60 -32.53
N MET A 31 -3.17 2.48 -31.23
CA MET A 31 -1.87 1.99 -30.76
C MET A 31 -1.87 0.45 -30.86
N ALA A 32 -0.95 -0.06 -31.66
CA ALA A 32 -0.68 -1.48 -31.77
C ALA A 32 -0.14 -2.04 -30.44
N PRO A 33 -0.49 -3.28 -30.05
CA PRO A 33 0.03 -3.91 -28.83
C PRO A 33 1.50 -4.22 -29.05
N ARG A 34 2.38 -3.57 -28.29
CA ARG A 34 3.79 -3.96 -28.17
C ARG A 34 3.85 -5.21 -27.27
N GLY A 35 4.49 -6.24 -27.81
CA GLY A 35 4.47 -7.61 -27.35
C GLY A 35 4.83 -7.87 -25.89
N ALA A 36 3.97 -8.60 -25.24
CA ALA A 36 4.17 -9.29 -23.96
C ALA A 36 5.13 -10.48 -24.10
N GLY A 37 6.32 -10.28 -24.63
CA GLY A 37 7.27 -11.37 -24.91
C GLY A 37 8.67 -11.18 -24.34
N ALA A 38 9.00 -10.01 -23.80
CA ALA A 38 10.38 -9.68 -23.41
C ALA A 38 10.67 -9.81 -21.90
N THR A 39 9.67 -9.82 -21.03
CA THR A 39 9.89 -9.82 -19.59
C THR A 39 10.13 -11.21 -18.96
N ALA A 40 9.61 -12.27 -19.56
CA ALA A 40 9.79 -13.62 -19.03
C ALA A 40 11.21 -14.19 -19.29
N ARG A 41 11.93 -13.74 -20.34
CA ARG A 41 13.29 -14.21 -20.62
C ARG A 41 14.39 -13.50 -19.82
N ALA A 42 14.15 -12.30 -19.32
CA ALA A 42 15.12 -11.58 -18.49
C ALA A 42 15.17 -12.11 -17.05
N ARG A 43 14.05 -12.66 -16.52
CA ARG A 43 13.99 -13.25 -15.17
C ARG A 43 14.76 -14.57 -15.02
N GLY A 44 15.01 -15.30 -16.08
CA GLY A 44 15.73 -16.58 -16.04
C GLY A 44 17.25 -16.49 -16.21
N ALA A 45 17.81 -15.33 -16.53
CA ALA A 45 19.23 -15.19 -16.86
C ALA A 45 20.10 -14.65 -15.70
N LEU A 46 19.51 -14.11 -14.62
CA LEU A 46 20.24 -13.60 -13.45
C LEU A 46 20.44 -14.64 -12.33
N ALA A 47 19.86 -15.81 -12.43
CA ALA A 47 19.90 -16.86 -11.40
C ALA A 47 21.13 -17.76 -11.42
N ARG A 48 22.24 -17.40 -12.05
CA ARG A 48 23.48 -18.17 -12.03
C ARG A 48 24.69 -17.26 -11.91
N VAL A 49 24.94 -16.78 -10.72
CA VAL A 49 26.26 -16.30 -10.31
C VAL A 49 26.72 -17.07 -9.08
N ASP A 50 27.71 -17.79 -9.31
CA ASP A 50 28.42 -18.82 -8.62
C ASP A 50 28.65 -18.67 -7.10
N ALA A 51 28.37 -19.76 -6.40
CA ALA A 51 28.83 -20.08 -5.04
C ALA A 51 30.36 -20.40 -4.96
N ALA A 52 31.17 -19.69 -5.73
CA ALA A 52 32.63 -19.97 -5.80
C ALA A 52 33.52 -18.85 -5.28
N ASN A 53 32.97 -17.64 -5.06
CA ASN A 53 33.72 -16.55 -4.43
C ASN A 53 33.09 -16.25 -3.08
N GLY A 54 33.86 -16.28 -1.98
CA GLY A 54 33.43 -16.12 -0.61
C GLY A 54 32.74 -14.77 -0.24
N GLU A 55 31.88 -14.26 -1.08
CA GLU A 55 31.01 -13.13 -0.80
C GLU A 55 29.83 -13.63 0.05
N ALA A 56 29.56 -12.91 1.13
CA ALA A 56 28.41 -13.18 1.99
C ALA A 56 27.12 -13.14 1.16
N LYS A 57 26.38 -14.25 1.14
CA LYS A 57 25.09 -14.31 0.44
C LYS A 57 24.12 -13.28 1.03
N ASP A 58 23.32 -12.65 0.17
CA ASP A 58 22.20 -11.83 0.61
C ASP A 58 21.29 -12.60 1.58
N PRO A 59 20.63 -11.90 2.54
CA PRO A 59 19.73 -12.53 3.50
C PRO A 59 18.64 -13.36 2.81
N ILE A 60 18.28 -14.48 3.43
CA ILE A 60 17.37 -15.47 2.84
C ILE A 60 16.01 -14.89 2.40
N LEU A 61 15.44 -13.95 3.15
CA LEU A 61 14.15 -13.34 2.78
C LEU A 61 14.29 -12.47 1.52
N LEU A 62 15.39 -11.74 1.37
CA LEU A 62 15.67 -10.94 0.17
C LEU A 62 15.81 -11.84 -1.06
N ARG A 63 16.56 -12.93 -0.94
CA ARG A 63 16.72 -13.92 -2.02
C ARG A 63 15.38 -14.56 -2.43
N ALA A 64 14.59 -14.97 -1.43
CA ALA A 64 13.25 -15.52 -1.68
C ALA A 64 12.30 -14.49 -2.32
N ALA A 65 12.38 -13.22 -1.93
CA ALA A 65 11.56 -12.16 -2.53
C ALA A 65 11.94 -11.88 -4.00
N ARG A 66 13.19 -12.13 -4.37
CA ARG A 66 13.65 -12.09 -5.77
C ARG A 66 13.30 -13.34 -6.58
N GLY A 67 12.69 -14.35 -5.97
CA GLY A 67 12.35 -15.62 -6.61
C GLY A 67 13.55 -16.57 -6.74
N GLU A 68 14.61 -16.37 -5.97
CA GLU A 68 15.76 -17.29 -5.92
C GLU A 68 15.42 -18.54 -5.11
N ASP A 69 16.08 -19.65 -5.44
CA ASP A 69 16.01 -20.87 -4.63
C ASP A 69 16.69 -20.64 -3.27
N VAL A 70 15.98 -20.99 -2.22
CA VAL A 70 16.45 -20.82 -0.85
C VAL A 70 16.41 -22.15 -0.09
N GLU A 71 17.30 -22.29 0.86
CA GLU A 71 17.50 -23.50 1.67
C GLU A 71 16.32 -23.84 2.60
N ARG A 72 15.45 -22.88 2.90
CA ARG A 72 14.21 -23.03 3.67
C ARG A 72 13.30 -21.83 3.42
N PRO A 73 12.00 -21.89 3.71
CA PRO A 73 11.15 -20.71 3.75
C PRO A 73 11.66 -19.69 4.78
N PRO A 74 11.83 -18.40 4.40
CA PRO A 74 12.16 -17.38 5.37
C PRO A 74 11.00 -17.09 6.31
N VAL A 75 11.31 -16.69 7.54
CA VAL A 75 10.31 -16.32 8.55
C VAL A 75 10.45 -14.85 8.90
N TRP A 76 9.37 -14.11 8.68
CA TRP A 76 9.23 -12.75 9.14
C TRP A 76 7.96 -12.61 9.96
N LEU A 77 8.08 -12.01 11.15
CA LEU A 77 6.94 -11.72 12.00
C LEU A 77 6.42 -10.33 11.63
N MET A 78 5.37 -10.24 10.83
CA MET A 78 4.78 -8.98 10.36
C MET A 78 4.57 -7.99 11.52
N ARG A 79 4.12 -8.47 12.67
CA ARG A 79 3.94 -7.68 13.88
C ARG A 79 5.09 -7.90 14.87
N GLN A 80 6.30 -7.52 14.48
CA GLN A 80 7.50 -7.77 15.27
C GLN A 80 7.47 -7.03 16.62
N ALA A 81 7.43 -5.69 16.61
CA ALA A 81 7.34 -4.89 17.82
C ALA A 81 5.90 -4.85 18.34
N GLY A 82 5.70 -5.11 19.61
CA GLY A 82 4.35 -5.10 20.14
C GLY A 82 4.21 -5.36 21.63
N ARG A 83 3.01 -5.13 22.13
CA ARG A 83 2.64 -5.25 23.56
C ARG A 83 2.74 -6.66 24.13
N TYR A 84 3.01 -7.68 23.33
CA TYR A 84 3.33 -9.03 23.80
C TYR A 84 4.69 -9.10 24.47
N MET A 85 5.61 -8.18 24.12
CA MET A 85 6.95 -8.08 24.74
C MET A 85 6.93 -7.16 25.96
N ALA A 86 7.59 -7.58 27.03
CA ALA A 86 7.70 -6.78 28.26
C ALA A 86 8.50 -5.50 28.05
N GLU A 87 9.60 -5.60 27.33
CA GLU A 87 10.49 -4.49 26.98
C GLU A 87 9.74 -3.42 26.17
N PHE A 88 8.93 -3.84 25.21
CA PHE A 88 8.08 -2.92 24.44
C PHE A 88 7.07 -2.19 25.34
N ARG A 89 6.45 -2.91 26.30
CA ARG A 89 5.49 -2.28 27.21
C ARG A 89 6.11 -1.17 28.06
N ALA A 90 7.39 -1.32 28.45
CA ALA A 90 8.11 -0.29 29.22
C ALA A 90 8.17 1.03 28.47
N TYR A 91 8.38 1.01 27.15
CA TYR A 91 8.35 2.21 26.32
C TYR A 91 6.91 2.69 26.05
N SER A 92 5.97 1.79 25.75
CA SER A 92 4.61 2.15 25.39
C SER A 92 3.78 2.71 26.55
N THR A 93 4.16 2.46 27.80
CA THR A 93 3.54 3.08 28.97
C THR A 93 4.07 4.49 29.25
N LYS A 94 5.30 4.78 28.82
CA LYS A 94 6.00 6.04 29.09
C LYS A 94 5.82 7.07 28.00
N TYR A 95 5.78 6.65 26.75
CA TYR A 95 5.79 7.55 25.59
C TYR A 95 4.59 7.31 24.68
N GLY A 96 4.02 8.38 24.10
CA GLY A 96 3.01 8.32 23.04
C GLY A 96 3.51 7.63 21.79
N PHE A 97 2.59 7.25 20.89
CA PHE A 97 2.97 6.45 19.71
C PHE A 97 3.87 7.25 18.77
N ARG A 98 3.47 8.45 18.36
CA ARG A 98 4.27 9.28 17.44
C ARG A 98 5.65 9.57 18.00
N TYR A 99 5.74 9.92 19.28
CA TYR A 99 7.04 10.14 19.94
C TYR A 99 7.95 8.92 19.83
N ARG A 100 7.41 7.71 19.98
CA ARG A 100 8.21 6.48 19.86
C ARG A 100 8.63 6.15 18.43
N SER A 101 7.79 6.45 17.45
CA SER A 101 8.06 6.15 16.03
C SER A 101 8.87 7.24 15.32
N GLU A 102 8.87 8.47 15.84
CA GLU A 102 9.55 9.62 15.27
C GLU A 102 10.84 10.00 16.02
N THR A 103 11.12 9.36 17.16
CA THR A 103 12.40 9.48 17.89
C THR A 103 13.31 8.33 17.48
N PRO A 104 14.40 8.59 16.72
CA PRO A 104 15.23 7.54 16.13
C PRO A 104 15.72 6.49 17.10
N GLU A 105 16.28 6.88 18.23
CA GLU A 105 16.85 5.96 19.23
C GLU A 105 15.78 5.00 19.79
N ILE A 106 14.55 5.49 19.97
CA ILE A 106 13.44 4.68 20.49
C ILE A 106 12.90 3.76 19.39
N ALA A 107 12.73 4.26 18.18
CA ALA A 107 12.23 3.47 17.06
C ALA A 107 13.22 2.35 16.69
N ILE A 108 14.52 2.62 16.70
CA ILE A 108 15.59 1.64 16.49
C ILE A 108 15.51 0.57 17.59
N GLU A 109 15.49 0.97 18.86
CA GLU A 109 15.39 0.03 19.99
C GLU A 109 14.18 -0.88 19.86
N LEU A 110 12.99 -0.31 19.59
CA LEU A 110 11.75 -1.07 19.44
C LEU A 110 11.78 -2.02 18.24
N SER A 111 12.39 -1.62 17.13
CA SER A 111 12.57 -2.47 15.95
C SER A 111 13.49 -3.67 16.24
N MET A 112 14.54 -3.45 17.03
CA MET A 112 15.56 -4.46 17.33
C MET A 112 15.15 -5.45 18.44
N GLN A 113 14.20 -5.11 19.31
CA GLN A 113 13.77 -6.00 20.41
C GLN A 113 13.33 -7.39 19.90
N PRO A 114 12.41 -7.51 18.92
CA PRO A 114 12.03 -8.82 18.38
C PRO A 114 13.18 -9.54 17.69
N TRP A 115 14.05 -8.79 16.99
CA TRP A 115 15.18 -9.39 16.29
C TRP A 115 16.20 -9.97 17.27
N ARG A 116 16.49 -9.29 18.38
CA ARG A 116 17.36 -9.82 19.44
C ARG A 116 16.76 -11.07 20.10
N ALA A 117 15.44 -11.08 20.31
CA ALA A 117 14.75 -12.16 20.98
C ALA A 117 14.55 -13.42 20.11
N PHE A 118 14.23 -13.25 18.82
CA PHE A 118 13.74 -14.34 17.98
C PHE A 118 14.58 -14.56 16.71
N LYS A 119 15.46 -13.64 16.35
CA LYS A 119 16.28 -13.70 15.12
C LYS A 119 15.48 -14.04 13.85
N PRO A 120 14.36 -13.35 13.56
CA PRO A 120 13.62 -13.56 12.32
C PRO A 120 14.45 -13.13 11.10
N ASP A 121 14.10 -13.65 9.92
CA ASP A 121 14.81 -13.37 8.66
C ASP A 121 14.54 -11.97 8.10
N GLY A 122 13.59 -11.24 8.67
CA GLY A 122 13.28 -9.87 8.32
C GLY A 122 13.16 -8.97 9.55
N VAL A 123 13.60 -7.73 9.43
CA VAL A 123 13.44 -6.66 10.42
C VAL A 123 12.68 -5.52 9.77
N ILE A 124 11.63 -5.04 10.42
CA ILE A 124 10.82 -3.92 9.95
C ILE A 124 11.01 -2.70 10.87
N MET A 125 11.06 -1.51 10.28
CA MET A 125 11.10 -0.27 11.02
C MET A 125 9.84 -0.12 11.89
N PHE A 126 10.02 0.20 13.19
CA PHE A 126 8.87 0.54 14.05
C PHE A 126 8.32 1.91 13.67
N SER A 127 7.21 1.90 12.96
CA SER A 127 6.44 3.10 12.56
C SER A 127 4.97 2.71 12.32
N ASP A 128 4.21 3.55 11.60
CA ASP A 128 2.84 3.28 11.18
C ASP A 128 2.71 3.45 9.65
N ILE A 129 1.71 2.81 9.05
CA ILE A 129 1.38 3.04 7.64
C ILE A 129 0.96 4.50 7.38
N LEU A 130 0.51 5.23 8.41
CA LEU A 130 0.11 6.63 8.35
C LEU A 130 1.30 7.61 8.44
N THR A 131 2.51 7.12 8.69
CA THR A 131 3.73 7.95 8.85
C THR A 131 3.95 9.01 7.76
N PRO A 132 3.64 8.79 6.46
CA PRO A 132 3.82 9.84 5.46
C PRO A 132 2.76 10.95 5.48
N LEU A 133 1.61 10.76 6.16
CA LEU A 133 0.49 11.73 6.12
C LEU A 133 0.83 13.13 6.64
N PRO A 134 1.57 13.32 7.76
CA PRO A 134 1.94 14.65 8.24
C PRO A 134 2.75 15.46 7.23
N ALA A 135 3.61 14.81 6.45
CA ALA A 135 4.35 15.47 5.37
C ALA A 135 3.42 16.00 4.27
N LEU A 136 2.24 15.40 4.11
CA LEU A 136 1.20 15.84 3.19
C LEU A 136 0.24 16.89 3.82
N GLY A 137 0.48 17.28 5.08
CA GLY A 137 -0.37 18.21 5.82
C GLY A 137 -1.59 17.56 6.45
N ILE A 138 -1.63 16.24 6.57
CA ILE A 138 -2.72 15.48 7.20
C ILE A 138 -2.21 14.92 8.53
N GLU A 139 -2.55 15.55 9.63
CA GLU A 139 -2.09 15.13 10.96
C GLU A 139 -2.78 13.85 11.43
N PHE A 140 -2.04 13.03 12.17
CA PHE A 140 -2.60 11.85 12.83
C PHE A 140 -1.94 11.62 14.20
N ASP A 141 -2.61 10.87 15.06
CA ASP A 141 -2.03 10.27 16.26
C ASP A 141 -2.68 8.91 16.55
N VAL A 142 -2.04 8.12 17.40
CA VAL A 142 -2.59 6.85 17.89
C VAL A 142 -2.96 6.97 19.35
N VAL A 143 -4.23 7.26 19.59
CA VAL A 143 -4.78 7.54 20.92
C VAL A 143 -5.12 6.25 21.65
N LYS A 144 -4.67 6.15 22.90
CA LYS A 144 -4.96 4.97 23.75
C LYS A 144 -6.46 4.74 23.87
N GLY A 145 -6.91 3.55 23.50
CA GLY A 145 -8.32 3.13 23.54
C GLY A 145 -9.17 3.53 22.34
N LYS A 146 -8.68 4.45 21.49
CA LYS A 146 -9.37 4.83 20.23
C LYS A 146 -8.67 4.31 18.98
N GLY A 147 -7.36 4.05 19.07
CA GLY A 147 -6.55 3.71 17.88
C GLY A 147 -6.13 4.97 17.09
N PRO A 148 -5.85 4.83 15.79
CA PRO A 148 -5.53 5.95 14.92
C PRO A 148 -6.65 6.98 14.86
N VAL A 149 -6.28 8.25 14.98
CA VAL A 149 -7.14 9.42 14.76
C VAL A 149 -6.42 10.26 13.72
N VAL A 150 -7.10 10.60 12.64
CA VAL A 150 -6.53 11.27 11.45
C VAL A 150 -7.33 12.53 11.19
N GLU A 151 -6.67 13.61 10.78
CA GLU A 151 -7.35 14.83 10.33
C GLU A 151 -8.19 14.50 9.08
N PRO A 152 -9.52 14.84 9.09
CA PRO A 152 -10.39 14.40 8.00
C PRO A 152 -10.11 15.10 6.68
N VAL A 153 -10.04 14.32 5.58
CA VAL A 153 -9.99 14.78 4.19
C VAL A 153 -11.23 14.26 3.49
N ARG A 154 -12.21 15.11 3.17
CA ARG A 154 -13.55 14.70 2.70
C ARG A 154 -14.03 15.43 1.47
N THR A 155 -13.44 16.55 1.13
CA THR A 155 -13.85 17.40 0.02
C THR A 155 -12.71 17.61 -0.96
N MET A 156 -13.05 17.99 -2.19
CA MET A 156 -12.04 18.38 -3.20
C MET A 156 -11.17 19.55 -2.72
N ALA A 157 -11.72 20.44 -1.89
CA ALA A 157 -10.96 21.54 -1.29
C ALA A 157 -9.88 21.02 -0.34
N ASP A 158 -10.20 20.03 0.51
CA ASP A 158 -9.23 19.39 1.41
C ASP A 158 -8.14 18.70 0.60
N VAL A 159 -8.52 17.95 -0.45
CA VAL A 159 -7.57 17.28 -1.36
C VAL A 159 -6.64 18.30 -2.03
N ASN A 160 -7.18 19.44 -2.46
CA ASN A 160 -6.37 20.48 -3.11
C ASN A 160 -5.42 21.19 -2.13
N ALA A 161 -5.76 21.25 -0.85
CA ALA A 161 -4.94 21.85 0.21
C ALA A 161 -3.75 20.96 0.64
N MET A 162 -3.72 19.67 0.24
CA MET A 162 -2.62 18.77 0.56
C MET A 162 -1.29 19.29 0.04
N LYS A 163 -0.25 19.15 0.87
CA LYS A 163 1.14 19.41 0.49
C LYS A 163 1.67 18.29 -0.42
N GLN A 164 2.79 18.56 -1.08
CA GLN A 164 3.54 17.56 -1.83
C GLN A 164 4.65 16.97 -0.95
N LEU A 165 4.99 15.73 -1.19
CA LEU A 165 6.16 15.07 -0.61
C LEU A 165 7.27 15.10 -1.67
N ASP A 166 8.01 16.18 -1.70
CA ASP A 166 9.07 16.47 -2.67
C ASP A 166 10.48 16.44 -2.06
N ASP A 167 10.59 16.62 -0.75
CA ASP A 167 11.84 16.49 0.02
C ASP A 167 11.63 15.61 1.27
N PRO A 168 11.60 14.27 1.11
CA PRO A 168 11.38 13.36 2.23
C PRO A 168 12.42 13.48 3.35
N ASP A 169 13.67 13.87 3.03
CA ASP A 169 14.73 14.04 4.03
C ASP A 169 14.43 15.19 5.00
N SER A 170 13.84 16.28 4.51
CA SER A 170 13.43 17.39 5.38
C SER A 170 12.06 17.18 6.01
N GLN A 171 11.14 16.54 5.30
CA GLN A 171 9.74 16.36 5.74
C GLN A 171 9.56 15.18 6.71
N LEU A 172 10.43 14.15 6.62
CA LEU A 172 10.42 12.93 7.43
C LEU A 172 11.85 12.51 7.84
N PRO A 173 12.63 13.41 8.50
CA PRO A 173 14.07 13.24 8.70
C PRO A 173 14.44 11.99 9.50
N PHE A 174 13.58 11.56 10.42
CA PHE A 174 13.80 10.38 11.24
C PHE A 174 13.81 9.06 10.45
N VAL A 175 13.19 8.99 9.28
CA VAL A 175 13.06 7.75 8.50
C VAL A 175 14.44 7.28 8.02
N ARG A 176 15.24 8.18 7.43
CA ARG A 176 16.60 7.85 6.96
C ARG A 176 17.49 7.41 8.10
N GLU A 177 17.48 8.12 9.21
CA GLU A 177 18.30 7.80 10.36
C GLU A 177 17.96 6.42 10.93
N ILE A 178 16.69 6.13 11.12
CA ILE A 178 16.22 4.84 11.64
C ILE A 178 16.62 3.70 10.70
N LEU A 179 16.26 3.78 9.42
CA LEU A 179 16.48 2.69 8.46
C LEU A 179 17.98 2.44 8.23
N SER A 180 18.79 3.49 8.06
CA SER A 180 20.22 3.35 7.86
C SER A 180 20.94 2.75 9.07
N THR A 181 20.49 3.10 10.29
CA THR A 181 21.06 2.54 11.52
C THR A 181 20.65 1.08 11.68
N LEU A 182 19.35 0.76 11.52
CA LEU A 182 18.88 -0.63 11.56
C LEU A 182 19.61 -1.50 10.53
N ARG A 183 19.79 -1.00 9.30
CA ARG A 183 20.49 -1.73 8.23
C ARG A 183 21.93 -2.07 8.62
N LYS A 184 22.62 -1.16 9.32
CA LYS A 184 23.98 -1.40 9.85
C LYS A 184 23.97 -2.38 11.02
N GLU A 185 23.03 -2.25 11.95
CA GLU A 185 23.00 -3.09 13.16
C GLU A 185 22.67 -4.55 12.87
N ILE A 186 21.81 -4.83 11.88
CA ILE A 186 21.50 -6.21 11.47
C ILE A 186 22.61 -6.85 10.63
N ASP A 187 23.54 -6.05 10.10
CA ASP A 187 24.80 -6.48 9.46
C ASP A 187 24.62 -7.69 8.50
N GLY A 188 23.66 -7.61 7.61
CA GLY A 188 23.36 -8.67 6.64
C GLY A 188 22.76 -9.97 7.20
N GLN A 189 22.54 -10.10 8.51
CA GLN A 189 21.97 -11.31 9.12
C GLN A 189 20.47 -11.47 8.84
N SER A 190 19.79 -10.38 8.54
CA SER A 190 18.35 -10.37 8.19
C SER A 190 18.09 -9.30 7.13
N THR A 191 16.94 -9.40 6.45
CA THR A 191 16.50 -8.42 5.45
C THR A 191 15.88 -7.21 6.14
N MET A 192 16.30 -5.99 5.76
CA MET A 192 15.65 -4.76 6.20
C MET A 192 14.39 -4.49 5.38
N LEU A 193 13.23 -4.45 6.04
CA LEU A 193 11.95 -4.16 5.39
C LEU A 193 11.50 -2.73 5.64
N GLY A 194 11.16 -2.05 4.54
CA GLY A 194 10.33 -0.86 4.55
C GLY A 194 8.86 -1.23 4.34
N PHE A 195 7.96 -0.28 4.59
CA PHE A 195 6.55 -0.48 4.31
C PHE A 195 5.78 0.83 4.16
N VAL A 196 4.59 0.72 3.58
CA VAL A 196 3.68 1.85 3.39
C VAL A 196 2.24 1.34 3.32
N GLY A 197 1.28 2.16 3.71
CA GLY A 197 -0.13 1.87 3.43
C GLY A 197 -0.46 2.11 1.96
N SER A 198 -1.40 1.34 1.40
CA SER A 198 -1.92 1.61 0.07
C SER A 198 -2.70 2.94 0.03
N PRO A 199 -2.83 3.58 -1.13
CA PRO A 199 -3.64 4.79 -1.27
C PRO A 199 -5.07 4.62 -0.77
N TRP A 200 -5.73 3.50 -1.11
CA TRP A 200 -7.07 3.19 -0.61
C TRP A 200 -7.13 3.12 0.93
N THR A 201 -6.20 2.41 1.53
CA THR A 201 -6.14 2.26 2.98
C THR A 201 -5.92 3.61 3.69
N LEU A 202 -5.01 4.44 3.19
CA LEU A 202 -4.75 5.77 3.76
C LEU A 202 -5.93 6.72 3.55
N ALA A 203 -6.54 6.70 2.36
CA ALA A 203 -7.75 7.48 2.08
C ALA A 203 -8.90 7.09 3.01
N ALA A 204 -9.11 5.79 3.25
CA ALA A 204 -10.13 5.31 4.18
C ALA A 204 -9.90 5.84 5.60
N TYR A 205 -8.68 5.80 6.12
CA TYR A 205 -8.37 6.39 7.44
C TYR A 205 -8.61 7.89 7.48
N ALA A 206 -8.18 8.64 6.47
CA ALA A 206 -8.34 10.08 6.44
C ALA A 206 -9.79 10.52 6.22
N MET A 207 -10.55 9.84 5.36
CA MET A 207 -11.97 10.16 5.14
C MET A 207 -12.84 9.87 6.36
N GLU A 208 -12.58 8.74 7.05
CA GLU A 208 -13.27 8.45 8.32
C GLU A 208 -12.79 9.34 9.47
N GLY A 209 -11.52 9.73 9.49
CA GLY A 209 -10.88 10.43 10.61
C GLY A 209 -10.44 9.49 11.74
N SER A 210 -10.62 8.18 11.55
CA SER A 210 -10.30 7.14 12.54
C SER A 210 -10.28 5.74 11.91
N SER A 211 -9.93 4.71 12.70
CA SER A 211 -10.15 3.32 12.31
C SER A 211 -11.63 2.94 12.50
N ASP A 212 -12.44 3.14 11.48
CA ASP A 212 -13.85 2.70 11.49
C ASP A 212 -14.00 1.40 10.68
N ARG A 213 -14.54 0.36 11.34
CA ARG A 213 -14.74 -0.95 10.69
C ARG A 213 -15.82 -0.98 9.60
N HIS A 214 -16.63 0.05 9.46
CA HIS A 214 -17.73 0.10 8.49
C HIS A 214 -17.40 0.95 7.26
N LEU A 215 -16.49 1.92 7.39
CA LEU A 215 -16.09 2.88 6.36
C LEU A 215 -17.29 3.58 5.71
N MET A 216 -18.22 4.07 6.54
CA MET A 216 -19.47 4.65 6.06
C MET A 216 -19.26 5.94 5.29
N THR A 217 -18.40 6.84 5.80
CA THR A 217 -18.08 8.11 5.13
C THR A 217 -17.35 7.86 3.82
N THR A 218 -16.35 6.99 3.85
CA THR A 218 -15.56 6.64 2.65
C THR A 218 -16.42 6.02 1.55
N LYS A 219 -17.32 5.09 1.93
CA LYS A 219 -18.27 4.47 0.97
C LYS A 219 -19.29 5.46 0.44
N GLN A 220 -19.72 6.42 1.27
CA GLN A 220 -20.60 7.49 0.81
C GLN A 220 -19.89 8.36 -0.23
N ILE A 221 -18.67 8.80 0.03
CA ILE A 221 -17.88 9.60 -0.91
C ILE A 221 -17.62 8.79 -2.19
N MET A 222 -17.22 7.52 -2.07
CA MET A 222 -17.00 6.60 -3.20
C MET A 222 -18.22 6.52 -4.14
N THR A 223 -19.44 6.64 -3.58
CA THR A 223 -20.69 6.51 -4.35
C THR A 223 -21.23 7.85 -4.86
N GLN A 224 -21.10 8.93 -4.03
CA GLN A 224 -21.74 10.22 -4.33
C GLN A 224 -20.78 11.25 -4.94
N ASP A 225 -19.47 11.12 -4.67
CA ASP A 225 -18.42 12.01 -5.17
C ASP A 225 -17.13 11.23 -5.48
N PRO A 226 -17.18 10.27 -6.41
CA PRO A 226 -16.03 9.45 -6.77
C PRO A 226 -14.86 10.28 -7.30
N GLU A 227 -15.10 11.45 -7.88
CA GLU A 227 -14.07 12.34 -8.40
C GLU A 227 -13.15 12.83 -7.27
N THR A 228 -13.69 13.24 -6.13
CA THR A 228 -12.90 13.62 -4.95
C THR A 228 -12.08 12.43 -4.44
N LEU A 229 -12.64 11.23 -4.38
CA LEU A 229 -11.90 10.03 -3.99
C LEU A 229 -10.76 9.72 -4.96
N HIS A 230 -11.01 9.71 -6.26
CA HIS A 230 -9.98 9.47 -7.28
C HIS A 230 -8.85 10.52 -7.24
N ALA A 231 -9.19 11.79 -7.04
CA ALA A 231 -8.20 12.87 -6.88
C ALA A 231 -7.32 12.63 -5.64
N PHE A 232 -7.91 12.22 -4.52
CA PHE A 232 -7.18 11.92 -3.29
C PHE A 232 -6.28 10.70 -3.46
N LEU A 233 -6.81 9.59 -3.99
CA LEU A 233 -6.03 8.39 -4.27
C LEU A 233 -4.84 8.66 -5.19
N SER A 234 -5.03 9.52 -6.21
CA SER A 234 -3.98 9.91 -7.13
C SER A 234 -2.84 10.67 -6.43
N LYS A 235 -3.18 11.69 -5.62
CA LYS A 235 -2.17 12.45 -4.86
C LYS A 235 -1.43 11.57 -3.84
N LEU A 236 -2.15 10.65 -3.17
CA LEU A 236 -1.53 9.69 -2.29
C LEU A 236 -0.57 8.78 -3.05
N ALA A 237 -0.98 8.23 -4.20
CA ALA A 237 -0.11 7.35 -4.99
C ALA A 237 1.21 8.02 -5.39
N ASP A 238 1.16 9.29 -5.81
CA ASP A 238 2.36 10.06 -6.14
C ASP A 238 3.30 10.23 -4.95
N ALA A 239 2.77 10.68 -3.82
CA ALA A 239 3.53 10.88 -2.60
C ALA A 239 4.11 9.57 -2.04
N LEU A 240 3.32 8.48 -2.07
CA LEU A 240 3.75 7.18 -1.54
C LEU A 240 4.82 6.55 -2.41
N GLY A 241 4.81 6.76 -3.72
CA GLY A 241 5.91 6.35 -4.61
C GLY A 241 7.24 6.99 -4.18
N VAL A 242 7.23 8.29 -3.92
CA VAL A 242 8.40 9.03 -3.40
C VAL A 242 8.83 8.50 -2.04
N TYR A 243 7.89 8.27 -1.13
CA TYR A 243 8.17 7.75 0.22
C TYR A 243 8.79 6.35 0.19
N VAL A 244 8.33 5.47 -0.71
CA VAL A 244 8.92 4.13 -0.88
C VAL A 244 10.34 4.23 -1.39
N CYS A 245 10.62 5.07 -2.40
CA CYS A 245 11.99 5.30 -2.87
C CYS A 245 12.89 5.83 -1.73
N HIS A 246 12.40 6.78 -0.94
CA HIS A 246 13.14 7.30 0.21
C HIS A 246 13.48 6.22 1.24
N GLN A 247 12.58 5.26 1.51
CA GLN A 247 12.88 4.12 2.39
C GLN A 247 13.97 3.21 1.79
N ILE A 248 13.94 2.95 0.48
CA ILE A 248 14.94 2.15 -0.23
C ILE A 248 16.30 2.84 -0.16
N ASP A 249 16.39 4.12 -0.50
CA ASP A 249 17.59 4.95 -0.41
C ASP A 249 18.14 5.05 1.02
N SER A 250 17.28 4.84 2.00
CA SER A 250 17.63 4.84 3.43
C SER A 250 18.06 3.47 3.96
N GLY A 251 17.97 2.39 3.15
CA GLY A 251 18.47 1.07 3.51
C GLY A 251 17.45 -0.06 3.52
N ALA A 252 16.17 0.19 3.19
CA ALA A 252 15.20 -0.87 3.00
C ALA A 252 15.57 -1.73 1.78
N GLN A 253 15.57 -3.05 1.94
CA GLN A 253 15.91 -4.00 0.89
C GLN A 253 14.70 -4.62 0.21
N VAL A 254 13.58 -4.63 0.91
CA VAL A 254 12.26 -5.06 0.45
C VAL A 254 11.24 -4.07 1.01
N VAL A 255 10.23 -3.68 0.24
CA VAL A 255 9.17 -2.80 0.74
C VAL A 255 7.81 -3.44 0.54
N GLN A 256 6.98 -3.41 1.58
CA GLN A 256 5.61 -3.92 1.52
C GLN A 256 4.58 -2.80 1.46
N ILE A 257 3.68 -2.88 0.49
CA ILE A 257 2.48 -2.04 0.37
C ILE A 257 1.34 -2.77 1.06
N PHE A 258 0.79 -2.17 2.13
CA PHE A 258 -0.30 -2.73 2.91
C PHE A 258 -1.66 -2.17 2.47
N ASP A 259 -2.48 -2.97 1.80
CA ASP A 259 -3.87 -2.65 1.57
C ASP A 259 -4.78 -3.30 2.63
N SER A 260 -4.67 -2.79 3.85
CA SER A 260 -5.31 -3.34 5.05
C SER A 260 -6.84 -3.26 5.00
N TRP A 261 -7.40 -2.29 4.26
CA TRP A 261 -8.84 -2.08 4.11
C TRP A 261 -9.41 -2.61 2.79
N ALA A 262 -8.62 -3.35 1.99
CA ALA A 262 -9.07 -3.94 0.73
C ALA A 262 -10.28 -4.88 0.87
N HIS A 263 -10.47 -5.48 2.05
CA HIS A 263 -11.62 -6.34 2.32
C HIS A 263 -12.98 -5.62 2.27
N HIS A 264 -13.00 -4.30 2.29
CA HIS A 264 -14.21 -3.50 2.11
C HIS A 264 -14.61 -3.29 0.64
N LEU A 265 -13.73 -3.63 -0.29
CA LEU A 265 -13.96 -3.50 -1.72
C LEU A 265 -14.41 -4.83 -2.33
N SER A 266 -15.43 -4.79 -3.19
CA SER A 266 -15.69 -5.89 -4.11
C SER A 266 -14.54 -6.04 -5.10
N PRO A 267 -14.41 -7.18 -5.83
CA PRO A 267 -13.38 -7.31 -6.86
C PRO A 267 -13.38 -6.19 -7.89
N GLN A 268 -14.55 -5.75 -8.32
CA GLN A 268 -14.70 -4.63 -9.27
C GLN A 268 -14.23 -3.30 -8.66
N GLN A 269 -14.68 -2.99 -7.44
CA GLN A 269 -14.24 -1.78 -6.73
C GLN A 269 -12.75 -1.78 -6.43
N PHE A 270 -12.16 -2.95 -6.17
CA PHE A 270 -10.72 -3.10 -6.01
C PHE A 270 -9.96 -2.70 -7.27
N LEU A 271 -10.44 -3.13 -8.45
CA LEU A 271 -9.88 -2.74 -9.74
C LEU A 271 -10.05 -1.26 -10.07
N GLU A 272 -11.01 -0.58 -9.44
CA GLU A 272 -11.29 0.84 -9.66
C GLU A 272 -10.57 1.75 -8.65
N PHE A 273 -10.65 1.43 -7.35
CA PHE A 273 -10.22 2.33 -6.28
C PHE A 273 -8.93 1.92 -5.56
N SER A 274 -8.39 0.73 -5.80
CA SER A 274 -7.15 0.28 -5.15
C SER A 274 -6.07 -0.08 -6.18
N HIS A 275 -6.31 -1.06 -7.01
CA HIS A 275 -5.31 -1.63 -7.91
C HIS A 275 -4.57 -0.59 -8.77
N PRO A 276 -5.21 0.35 -9.48
CA PRO A 276 -4.50 1.27 -10.37
C PRO A 276 -3.50 2.18 -9.64
N TYR A 277 -3.82 2.56 -8.41
CA TYR A 277 -2.99 3.43 -7.59
C TYR A 277 -1.80 2.70 -6.98
N ASN A 278 -1.97 1.42 -6.63
CA ASN A 278 -0.86 0.57 -6.20
C ASN A 278 0.10 0.27 -7.36
N GLU A 279 -0.43 -0.04 -8.56
CA GLU A 279 0.38 -0.23 -9.76
C GLU A 279 1.17 1.05 -10.13
N ARG A 280 0.61 2.23 -9.90
CA ARG A 280 1.30 3.51 -10.09
C ARG A 280 2.50 3.65 -9.13
N ILE A 281 2.34 3.28 -7.86
CA ILE A 281 3.45 3.25 -6.90
C ILE A 281 4.51 2.25 -7.36
N ILE A 282 4.09 1.03 -7.70
CA ILE A 282 5.01 -0.03 -8.13
C ILE A 282 5.80 0.41 -9.36
N ALA A 283 5.14 0.96 -10.38
CA ALA A 283 5.78 1.44 -11.60
C ALA A 283 6.79 2.57 -11.30
N TYR A 284 6.40 3.55 -10.48
CA TYR A 284 7.26 4.66 -10.07
C TYR A 284 8.55 4.18 -9.37
N VAL A 285 8.39 3.21 -8.47
CA VAL A 285 9.52 2.63 -7.72
C VAL A 285 10.39 1.78 -8.63
N LYS A 286 9.80 0.93 -9.48
CA LYS A 286 10.55 0.05 -10.37
C LYS A 286 11.32 0.79 -11.47
N GLU A 287 10.90 1.98 -11.84
CA GLU A 287 11.67 2.85 -12.73
C GLU A 287 12.99 3.30 -12.08
N ARG A 288 13.03 3.48 -10.76
CA ARG A 288 14.17 4.01 -9.99
C ARG A 288 14.97 2.92 -9.28
N HIS A 289 14.30 1.90 -8.81
CA HIS A 289 14.86 0.78 -8.05
C HIS A 289 14.39 -0.56 -8.63
N PRO A 290 14.77 -0.92 -9.86
CA PRO A 290 14.27 -2.11 -10.56
C PRO A 290 14.55 -3.41 -9.81
N GLU A 291 15.67 -3.47 -9.06
CA GLU A 291 16.12 -4.67 -8.35
C GLU A 291 15.52 -4.84 -6.95
N THR A 292 14.84 -3.82 -6.42
CA THR A 292 14.25 -3.90 -5.08
C THR A 292 12.90 -4.62 -5.13
N PRO A 293 12.73 -5.77 -4.46
CA PRO A 293 11.45 -6.45 -4.44
C PRO A 293 10.37 -5.66 -3.71
N LEU A 294 9.18 -5.60 -4.32
CA LEU A 294 7.99 -5.02 -3.73
C LEU A 294 6.98 -6.12 -3.41
N ILE A 295 6.48 -6.11 -2.17
CA ILE A 295 5.40 -6.99 -1.72
C ILE A 295 4.10 -6.19 -1.75
N PHE A 296 3.08 -6.72 -2.40
CA PHE A 296 1.73 -6.17 -2.31
C PHE A 296 0.82 -7.10 -1.49
N HIS A 297 0.31 -6.60 -0.37
CA HIS A 297 -0.59 -7.34 0.51
C HIS A 297 -1.97 -6.68 0.55
N ALA A 298 -3.00 -7.42 0.12
CA ALA A 298 -4.40 -7.01 0.20
C ALA A 298 -5.15 -7.89 1.22
N ASN A 299 -5.59 -7.30 2.32
CA ASN A 299 -6.42 -8.00 3.30
C ASN A 299 -7.79 -8.35 2.69
N GLY A 300 -8.29 -9.58 2.91
CA GLY A 300 -9.47 -10.10 2.21
C GLY A 300 -9.18 -10.46 0.76
N GLY A 301 -7.93 -10.84 0.48
CA GLY A 301 -7.45 -11.18 -0.85
C GLY A 301 -8.03 -12.47 -1.44
N VAL A 302 -8.54 -13.38 -0.61
CA VAL A 302 -9.09 -14.67 -1.05
C VAL A 302 -10.14 -14.52 -2.16
N GLY A 303 -11.00 -13.53 -2.08
CA GLY A 303 -12.01 -13.22 -3.12
C GLY A 303 -11.49 -12.39 -4.29
N LYS A 304 -10.19 -12.06 -4.33
CA LYS A 304 -9.56 -11.15 -5.31
C LYS A 304 -8.30 -11.72 -5.94
N LEU A 305 -8.05 -13.03 -5.83
CA LEU A 305 -6.82 -13.63 -6.35
C LEU A 305 -6.66 -13.44 -7.87
N HIS A 306 -7.77 -13.42 -8.63
CA HIS A 306 -7.73 -13.15 -10.07
C HIS A 306 -7.35 -11.70 -10.39
N GLU A 307 -7.74 -10.76 -9.54
CA GLU A 307 -7.38 -9.35 -9.63
C GLU A 307 -5.92 -9.15 -9.18
N LEU A 308 -5.50 -9.78 -8.10
CA LEU A 308 -4.13 -9.73 -7.59
C LEU A 308 -3.11 -10.32 -8.57
N LYS A 309 -3.53 -11.30 -9.39
CA LYS A 309 -2.70 -11.83 -10.49
C LYS A 309 -2.29 -10.77 -11.52
N LYS A 310 -3.04 -9.66 -11.62
CA LYS A 310 -2.74 -8.57 -12.54
C LYS A 310 -1.68 -7.61 -12.00
N SER A 311 -1.35 -7.72 -10.70
CA SER A 311 -0.34 -6.86 -10.09
C SER A 311 1.05 -7.14 -10.65
N THR A 312 1.82 -6.06 -10.80
CA THR A 312 3.23 -6.11 -11.22
C THR A 312 4.20 -6.18 -10.04
N ALA A 313 3.69 -6.33 -8.81
CA ALA A 313 4.52 -6.60 -7.63
C ALA A 313 5.31 -7.91 -7.77
N ASP A 314 6.51 -7.96 -7.20
CA ASP A 314 7.36 -9.16 -7.24
C ASP A 314 6.82 -10.26 -6.32
N VAL A 315 6.13 -9.87 -5.25
CA VAL A 315 5.60 -10.78 -4.23
C VAL A 315 4.16 -10.41 -3.90
N ILE A 316 3.28 -11.39 -3.84
CA ILE A 316 1.92 -11.20 -3.33
C ILE A 316 1.84 -11.70 -1.88
N GLY A 317 1.44 -10.81 -0.98
CA GLY A 317 1.14 -11.10 0.41
C GLY A 317 -0.28 -11.66 0.53
N LEU A 318 -0.39 -12.89 1.00
CA LEU A 318 -1.67 -13.56 1.25
C LEU A 318 -2.11 -13.32 2.68
N ASP A 319 -3.40 -13.15 2.88
CA ASP A 319 -3.96 -13.08 4.22
C ASP A 319 -4.17 -14.47 4.85
N TRP A 320 -4.42 -14.48 6.14
CA TRP A 320 -4.58 -15.68 6.96
C TRP A 320 -5.74 -16.60 6.55
N ASN A 321 -6.70 -16.11 5.74
CA ASN A 321 -7.82 -16.90 5.21
C ASN A 321 -7.50 -17.58 3.88
N THR A 322 -6.40 -17.20 3.23
CA THR A 322 -6.07 -17.65 1.88
C THR A 322 -5.21 -18.91 1.94
N SER A 323 -5.69 -20.00 1.33
CA SER A 323 -4.89 -21.21 1.16
C SER A 323 -3.71 -20.95 0.21
N MET A 324 -2.49 -21.27 0.63
CA MET A 324 -1.28 -21.14 -0.19
C MET A 324 -1.38 -21.97 -1.48
N SER A 325 -1.97 -23.17 -1.42
CA SER A 325 -2.13 -24.05 -2.58
C SER A 325 -3.14 -23.51 -3.59
N GLU A 326 -4.26 -22.97 -3.11
CA GLU A 326 -5.27 -22.32 -3.97
C GLU A 326 -4.71 -21.04 -4.60
N ALA A 327 -4.04 -20.21 -3.80
CA ALA A 327 -3.37 -19.03 -4.33
C ALA A 327 -2.34 -19.39 -5.42
N ARG A 328 -1.52 -20.41 -5.18
CA ARG A 328 -0.53 -20.89 -6.15
C ARG A 328 -1.18 -21.37 -7.45
N ALA A 329 -2.32 -22.08 -7.37
CA ALA A 329 -3.05 -22.55 -8.55
C ALA A 329 -3.59 -21.38 -9.42
N ILE A 330 -3.98 -20.27 -8.80
CA ILE A 330 -4.53 -19.10 -9.50
C ILE A 330 -3.40 -18.15 -9.95
N LEU A 331 -2.48 -17.82 -9.07
CA LEU A 331 -1.44 -16.81 -9.31
C LEU A 331 -0.31 -17.34 -10.21
N GLY A 332 -0.09 -18.66 -10.23
CA GLY A 332 0.95 -19.31 -11.03
C GLY A 332 2.19 -19.68 -10.20
N PRO A 333 3.11 -20.48 -10.80
CA PRO A 333 4.27 -21.01 -10.10
C PRO A 333 5.39 -19.97 -9.90
N ASP A 334 5.49 -18.99 -10.80
CA ASP A 334 6.64 -18.10 -10.89
C ASP A 334 6.57 -16.89 -9.93
N LEU A 335 5.37 -16.59 -9.40
CA LEU A 335 5.19 -15.46 -8.50
C LEU A 335 5.59 -15.84 -7.06
N SER A 336 6.43 -15.03 -6.43
CA SER A 336 6.74 -15.23 -5.02
C SER A 336 5.52 -14.95 -4.15
N LEU A 337 5.28 -15.79 -3.15
CA LEU A 337 4.15 -15.67 -2.22
C LEU A 337 4.66 -15.59 -0.79
N ILE A 338 4.09 -14.69 -0.01
CA ILE A 338 4.27 -14.61 1.43
C ILE A 338 2.91 -14.77 2.09
N HIS A 339 2.85 -15.57 3.17
CA HIS A 339 1.62 -15.79 3.95
C HIS A 339 1.72 -15.01 5.26
N ILE A 340 0.73 -14.15 5.51
CA ILE A 340 0.71 -13.24 6.67
C ILE A 340 -0.46 -13.59 7.59
#